data_a6f81571efd4ac4c716d9932ad3372f7
#
_entry.id   a6f81571efd4ac4c716d9932ad3372f7
#
_cell.length_a   1.000
_cell.length_b   1.000
_cell.length_c   1.000
_cell.angle_alpha   90.00
_cell.angle_beta   90.00
_cell.angle_gamma   90.00
#
_symmetry.space_group_name_H-M   'P 1'
#
loop_
_entity.id
_entity.type
_entity.pdbx_description
1 polymer ?
#
loop_
_entity_poly.entity_id
_entity_poly.type
_entity_poly.pdbx_seq_one_letter_code
_entity_poly.pdbx_strand_id
1 'polypeptide(L)'
;MADMKWVIQVNEELSKMEGLTTEKEHWSKGSIYKLPVSITDINKKAYKPQVATFGPYHFDHLNTTEVHKHRALLHFLKRCGKPFELFVNALTEVVQDLKDSYDQLDPGWKDDTARFLQLMILDGCFMLEVVRIASNILDDYALNDPVFSNHGKLHIIPYIKRDMLMIENQLPMLVLNKLVEVESNKDELSVTRLLLKFYYSGTSASNMGKCLHVLDVYRKSLLQSEPQCKTGRCPPAPVNRHDVIIWSATELNEAGIRFKKSKTGSLKDISFSGGILRLPVIIVDDTTESMFLNLIAFERFHVGAGNEVTSYIFFMDNIIDNARDVALLHSKGIVQNALGSDKAVANLFNSLSKDITLDPESSLDAVHKKVYHYCRKPWNEWRANLIHTYFRNPWAVISLIAGVFLFVLTIAQTGYSIIPYYYPNDSPPTCTCVPGAPPHVASSNHAYSTSPSKFILPILISVGWMLTK
;
A
#
# COMPACT_ATOMS: atom_id res chain seq x y z
N MET A 1 28.53 34.47 -42.34
CA MET A 1 28.25 34.72 -40.91
C MET A 1 26.99 33.97 -40.55
N ALA A 2 27.11 32.87 -39.84
CA ALA A 2 25.93 32.12 -39.38
C ALA A 2 25.09 33.05 -38.49
N ASP A 3 23.81 33.01 -38.76
CA ASP A 3 22.79 33.85 -38.15
C ASP A 3 22.79 33.68 -36.61
N MET A 4 23.43 34.60 -35.89
CA MET A 4 23.56 34.57 -34.41
C MET A 4 22.31 35.06 -33.70
N LYS A 5 21.13 34.97 -34.30
CA LYS A 5 19.83 35.38 -33.71
C LYS A 5 19.60 34.69 -32.37
N TRP A 6 19.97 33.41 -32.24
CA TRP A 6 19.82 32.69 -30.98
C TRP A 6 20.70 33.25 -29.84
N VAL A 7 21.90 33.81 -30.15
CA VAL A 7 22.76 34.45 -29.14
C VAL A 7 22.13 35.73 -28.61
N ILE A 8 21.48 36.52 -29.52
CA ILE A 8 20.76 37.71 -29.09
C ILE A 8 19.58 37.34 -28.21
N GLN A 9 18.83 36.29 -28.61
CA GLN A 9 17.71 35.79 -27.82
C GLN A 9 18.15 35.29 -26.44
N VAL A 10 19.24 34.52 -26.33
CA VAL A 10 19.80 34.07 -25.04
C VAL A 10 20.23 35.25 -24.18
N ASN A 11 20.87 36.30 -24.77
CA ASN A 11 21.26 37.48 -24.01
C ASN A 11 20.05 38.31 -23.54
N GLU A 12 19.00 38.38 -24.32
CA GLU A 12 17.73 38.98 -23.89
C GLU A 12 17.05 38.20 -22.78
N GLU A 13 17.05 36.87 -22.86
CA GLU A 13 16.53 35.99 -21.82
C GLU A 13 17.38 36.11 -20.55
N LEU A 14 18.71 36.14 -20.66
CA LEU A 14 19.62 36.36 -19.53
C LEU A 14 19.36 37.72 -18.84
N SER A 15 19.08 38.77 -19.60
CA SER A 15 18.77 40.09 -19.03
C SER A 15 17.39 40.13 -18.33
N LYS A 16 16.51 39.21 -18.67
CA LYS A 16 15.18 39.01 -18.04
C LYS A 16 15.19 37.97 -16.94
N MET A 17 16.31 37.29 -16.74
CA MET A 17 16.44 36.28 -15.71
C MET A 17 16.30 36.94 -14.32
N GLU A 18 15.11 36.78 -13.76
CA GLU A 18 14.77 37.25 -12.42
C GLU A 18 15.48 36.36 -11.38
N GLY A 19 15.70 36.89 -10.19
CA GLY A 19 16.49 36.18 -9.17
C GLY A 19 15.86 34.86 -8.74
N LEU A 20 16.64 34.00 -8.09
CA LEU A 20 16.27 32.64 -7.60
C LEU A 20 14.92 32.53 -6.87
N THR A 21 14.42 33.63 -6.29
CA THR A 21 13.12 33.69 -5.61
C THR A 21 11.95 33.61 -6.61
N THR A 22 12.05 34.31 -7.71
CA THR A 22 11.01 34.34 -8.77
C THR A 22 10.98 33.02 -9.55
N GLU A 23 12.15 32.43 -9.80
CA GLU A 23 12.25 31.08 -10.36
C GLU A 23 11.57 30.04 -9.47
N LYS A 24 11.82 30.10 -8.16
CA LYS A 24 11.20 29.22 -7.18
C LYS A 24 9.68 29.38 -7.14
N GLU A 25 9.18 30.61 -7.21
CA GLU A 25 7.75 30.90 -7.27
C GLU A 25 7.12 30.37 -8.56
N HIS A 26 7.80 30.53 -9.71
CA HIS A 26 7.34 30.01 -11.00
C HIS A 26 7.20 28.47 -10.95
N TRP A 27 8.24 27.76 -10.54
CA TRP A 27 8.21 26.29 -10.46
C TRP A 27 7.24 25.74 -9.41
N SER A 28 6.87 26.55 -8.41
CA SER A 28 5.91 26.15 -7.38
C SER A 28 4.44 26.22 -7.83
N LYS A 29 4.15 26.90 -8.95
CA LYS A 29 2.78 27.09 -9.47
C LYS A 29 2.27 25.87 -10.22
N GLY A 30 3.13 25.21 -11.01
CA GLY A 30 2.76 24.01 -11.78
C GLY A 30 2.44 22.85 -10.85
N SER A 31 1.28 22.20 -11.07
CA SER A 31 0.83 21.06 -10.26
C SER A 31 0.21 19.93 -11.09
N ILE A 32 -0.18 20.21 -12.32
CA ILE A 32 -0.77 19.24 -13.25
C ILE A 32 0.21 19.07 -14.41
N TYR A 33 0.76 17.88 -14.54
CA TYR A 33 1.89 17.61 -15.43
C TYR A 33 1.47 16.75 -16.61
N LYS A 34 2.04 17.06 -17.78
CA LYS A 34 1.98 16.20 -18.96
C LYS A 34 3.10 15.17 -18.85
N LEU A 35 2.76 13.88 -18.90
CA LEU A 35 3.71 12.81 -18.70
C LEU A 35 4.49 12.51 -19.97
N PRO A 36 5.82 12.30 -19.87
CA PRO A 36 6.61 11.80 -20.98
C PRO A 36 6.13 10.42 -21.46
N VAL A 37 6.27 10.18 -22.78
CA VAL A 37 5.88 8.91 -23.42
C VAL A 37 6.60 7.72 -22.80
N SER A 38 7.86 7.88 -22.37
CA SER A 38 8.63 6.85 -21.68
C SER A 38 7.98 6.30 -20.41
N ILE A 39 7.20 7.13 -19.70
CA ILE A 39 6.45 6.70 -18.51
C ILE A 39 5.12 6.09 -18.91
N THR A 40 4.39 6.72 -19.82
CA THR A 40 3.06 6.24 -20.22
C THR A 40 3.12 4.95 -21.03
N ASP A 41 4.21 4.66 -21.74
CA ASP A 41 4.38 3.44 -22.52
C ASP A 41 4.49 2.16 -21.66
N ILE A 42 4.88 2.27 -20.40
CA ILE A 42 4.92 1.14 -19.45
C ILE A 42 3.52 0.57 -19.23
N ASN A 43 2.52 1.46 -19.03
CA ASN A 43 1.12 1.07 -18.90
C ASN A 43 0.19 2.17 -19.42
N LYS A 44 -0.04 2.23 -20.72
CA LYS A 44 -0.90 3.26 -21.34
C LYS A 44 -2.29 3.34 -20.77
N LYS A 45 -2.86 2.22 -20.31
CA LYS A 45 -4.22 2.19 -19.77
C LYS A 45 -4.33 2.87 -18.39
N ALA A 46 -3.22 2.90 -17.64
CA ALA A 46 -3.20 3.52 -16.32
C ALA A 46 -3.29 5.04 -16.36
N TYR A 47 -2.89 5.66 -17.48
CA TYR A 47 -2.81 7.12 -17.64
C TYR A 47 -3.85 7.70 -18.60
N LYS A 48 -4.72 6.86 -19.21
CA LYS A 48 -5.77 7.34 -20.10
C LYS A 48 -7.14 7.26 -19.46
N PRO A 49 -7.92 8.36 -19.46
CA PRO A 49 -9.31 8.36 -18.98
C PRO A 49 -10.16 7.44 -19.84
N GLN A 50 -11.11 6.74 -19.20
CA GLN A 50 -11.98 5.76 -19.86
C GLN A 50 -13.38 6.29 -20.09
N VAL A 51 -13.89 7.15 -19.20
CA VAL A 51 -15.27 7.62 -19.20
C VAL A 51 -15.36 9.13 -19.20
N ALA A 52 -14.57 9.82 -18.36
CA ALA A 52 -14.66 11.26 -18.23
C ALA A 52 -13.29 11.94 -18.35
N THR A 53 -13.20 12.95 -19.22
CA THR A 53 -12.04 13.83 -19.34
C THR A 53 -12.24 15.08 -18.52
N PHE A 54 -11.18 15.58 -17.89
CA PHE A 54 -11.15 16.82 -17.14
C PHE A 54 -9.92 17.63 -17.54
N GLY A 55 -10.14 18.93 -17.75
CA GLY A 55 -9.07 19.83 -18.17
C GLY A 55 -8.60 19.63 -19.61
N PRO A 56 -7.53 20.36 -20.01
CA PRO A 56 -7.16 20.53 -21.42
C PRO A 56 -6.42 19.35 -22.06
N TYR A 57 -5.70 18.50 -21.28
CA TYR A 57 -4.79 17.52 -21.88
C TYR A 57 -5.47 16.36 -22.62
N HIS A 58 -6.69 15.98 -22.19
CA HIS A 58 -7.46 14.90 -22.80
C HIS A 58 -8.77 15.37 -23.46
N PHE A 59 -8.90 16.67 -23.71
CA PHE A 59 -10.15 17.28 -24.20
C PHE A 59 -10.70 16.59 -25.47
N ASP A 60 -9.84 16.24 -26.41
CA ASP A 60 -10.26 15.64 -27.69
C ASP A 60 -10.49 14.11 -27.64
N HIS A 61 -10.25 13.48 -26.51
CA HIS A 61 -10.25 12.00 -26.43
C HIS A 61 -11.62 11.36 -26.21
N LEU A 62 -12.57 12.03 -25.54
CA LEU A 62 -13.85 11.43 -25.16
C LEU A 62 -15.00 12.45 -25.29
N ASN A 63 -15.74 12.39 -26.39
CA ASN A 63 -16.93 13.25 -26.57
C ASN A 63 -18.20 12.70 -25.90
N THR A 64 -18.16 11.50 -25.31
CA THR A 64 -19.35 10.80 -24.79
C THR A 64 -19.94 11.45 -23.54
N THR A 65 -19.13 12.13 -22.74
CA THR A 65 -19.58 12.78 -21.49
C THR A 65 -19.92 14.24 -21.62
N GLU A 66 -19.67 14.89 -22.74
CA GLU A 66 -19.91 16.34 -22.91
C GLU A 66 -21.39 16.74 -22.71
N VAL A 67 -22.33 15.94 -23.24
CA VAL A 67 -23.77 16.15 -23.02
C VAL A 67 -24.10 16.08 -21.51
N HIS A 68 -23.48 15.19 -20.77
CA HIS A 68 -23.70 15.03 -19.34
C HIS A 68 -23.06 16.17 -18.54
N LYS A 69 -21.92 16.71 -18.98
CA LYS A 69 -21.29 17.89 -18.38
C LYS A 69 -22.18 19.12 -18.53
N HIS A 70 -22.73 19.35 -19.70
CA HIS A 70 -23.68 20.45 -19.92
C HIS A 70 -24.94 20.33 -19.06
N ARG A 71 -25.50 19.11 -18.94
CA ARG A 71 -26.63 18.87 -18.04
C ARG A 71 -26.27 19.16 -16.58
N ALA A 72 -25.12 18.71 -16.13
CA ALA A 72 -24.62 18.95 -14.78
C ALA A 72 -24.51 20.48 -14.50
N LEU A 73 -23.94 21.23 -15.43
CA LEU A 73 -23.89 22.69 -15.34
C LEU A 73 -25.28 23.29 -15.18
N LEU A 74 -26.25 22.89 -15.99
CA LEU A 74 -27.63 23.45 -15.94
C LEU A 74 -28.32 23.11 -14.61
N HIS A 75 -28.18 21.88 -14.09
CA HIS A 75 -28.68 21.49 -12.76
C HIS A 75 -28.01 22.28 -11.64
N PHE A 76 -26.70 22.45 -11.70
CA PHE A 76 -25.92 23.25 -10.76
C PHE A 76 -26.42 24.70 -10.71
N LEU A 77 -26.54 25.36 -11.86
CA LEU A 77 -27.01 26.76 -11.96
C LEU A 77 -28.46 26.91 -11.51
N LYS A 78 -29.35 26.01 -11.93
CA LYS A 78 -30.78 26.01 -11.53
C LYS A 78 -30.94 25.90 -10.01
N ARG A 79 -30.14 25.05 -9.36
CA ARG A 79 -30.20 24.84 -7.90
C ARG A 79 -29.64 26.05 -7.15
N CYS A 80 -28.57 26.64 -7.65
CA CYS A 80 -27.92 27.76 -7.01
C CYS A 80 -28.73 29.06 -7.18
N GLY A 81 -29.48 29.23 -8.29
CA GLY A 81 -30.29 30.41 -8.57
C GLY A 81 -29.50 31.69 -8.81
N LYS A 82 -28.17 31.60 -9.01
CA LYS A 82 -27.30 32.75 -9.26
C LYS A 82 -27.02 32.93 -10.75
N PRO A 83 -26.81 34.19 -11.24
CA PRO A 83 -26.42 34.47 -12.61
C PRO A 83 -25.11 33.73 -12.98
N PHE A 84 -25.05 33.21 -14.21
CA PHE A 84 -23.87 32.50 -14.71
C PHE A 84 -22.62 33.38 -14.79
N GLU A 85 -22.83 34.66 -15.05
CA GLU A 85 -21.77 35.68 -15.14
C GLU A 85 -20.95 35.80 -13.87
N LEU A 86 -21.52 35.52 -12.68
CA LEU A 86 -20.78 35.55 -11.42
C LEU A 86 -19.69 34.45 -11.36
N PHE A 87 -19.97 33.29 -11.91
CA PHE A 87 -19.01 32.19 -11.98
C PHE A 87 -17.90 32.50 -13.00
N VAL A 88 -18.26 33.05 -14.15
CA VAL A 88 -17.31 33.50 -15.18
C VAL A 88 -16.37 34.57 -14.61
N ASN A 89 -16.92 35.59 -13.95
CA ASN A 89 -16.12 36.67 -13.36
C ASN A 89 -15.16 36.15 -12.27
N ALA A 90 -15.65 35.29 -11.36
CA ALA A 90 -14.83 34.73 -10.29
C ALA A 90 -13.65 33.88 -10.80
N LEU A 91 -13.83 33.17 -11.92
CA LEU A 91 -12.72 32.39 -12.52
C LEU A 91 -11.83 33.28 -13.40
N THR A 92 -12.36 34.36 -13.99
CA THR A 92 -11.57 35.34 -14.74
C THR A 92 -10.54 36.04 -13.86
N GLU A 93 -10.90 36.38 -12.62
CA GLU A 93 -9.98 36.97 -11.62
C GLU A 93 -8.73 36.13 -11.35
N VAL A 94 -8.84 34.81 -11.47
CA VAL A 94 -7.78 33.88 -11.16
C VAL A 94 -7.27 33.08 -12.38
N VAL A 95 -7.67 33.50 -13.59
CA VAL A 95 -7.41 32.73 -14.82
C VAL A 95 -5.93 32.46 -15.07
N GLN A 96 -5.06 33.39 -14.72
CA GLN A 96 -3.62 33.21 -14.90
C GLN A 96 -3.08 32.09 -13.94
N ASP A 97 -3.49 32.10 -12.69
CA ASP A 97 -3.12 31.04 -11.73
C ASP A 97 -3.66 29.66 -12.16
N LEU A 98 -4.85 29.64 -12.79
CA LEU A 98 -5.40 28.41 -13.36
C LEU A 98 -4.57 27.88 -14.52
N LYS A 99 -4.14 28.76 -15.44
CA LYS A 99 -3.27 28.39 -16.57
C LYS A 99 -1.88 27.97 -16.09
N ASP A 100 -1.31 28.69 -15.13
CA ASP A 100 0.00 28.41 -14.53
C ASP A 100 0.02 27.06 -13.76
N SER A 101 -1.13 26.52 -13.38
CA SER A 101 -1.23 25.21 -12.73
C SER A 101 -0.92 24.04 -13.68
N TYR A 102 -0.99 24.25 -15.00
CA TYR A 102 -0.72 23.23 -16.02
C TYR A 102 0.70 23.37 -16.57
N ASP A 103 1.50 22.30 -16.45
CA ASP A 103 2.80 22.23 -17.13
C ASP A 103 2.59 22.08 -18.64
N GLN A 104 3.36 22.80 -19.46
CA GLN A 104 3.31 22.72 -20.93
C GLN A 104 1.89 22.84 -21.51
N LEU A 105 1.09 23.80 -21.02
CA LEU A 105 -0.23 24.07 -21.59
C LEU A 105 -0.10 24.46 -23.07
N ASP A 106 -0.90 23.82 -23.93
CA ASP A 106 -0.90 24.06 -25.37
C ASP A 106 -1.26 25.53 -25.70
N PRO A 107 -0.60 26.18 -26.69
CA PRO A 107 -0.88 27.55 -27.08
C PRO A 107 -2.37 27.83 -27.39
N GLY A 108 -3.10 26.87 -27.96
CA GLY A 108 -4.53 27.02 -28.22
C GLY A 108 -5.39 27.24 -26.97
N TRP A 109 -4.90 26.73 -25.81
CA TRP A 109 -5.55 27.00 -24.52
C TRP A 109 -4.99 28.23 -23.80
N LYS A 110 -3.71 28.55 -24.04
CA LYS A 110 -3.11 29.79 -23.49
C LYS A 110 -3.73 31.05 -24.09
N ASP A 111 -3.94 31.05 -25.41
CA ASP A 111 -4.36 32.23 -26.15
C ASP A 111 -5.88 32.42 -26.08
N ASP A 112 -6.68 31.35 -26.10
CA ASP A 112 -8.14 31.40 -26.01
C ASP A 112 -8.63 31.29 -24.56
N THR A 113 -8.62 32.41 -23.86
CA THR A 113 -9.08 32.49 -22.46
C THR A 113 -10.54 32.14 -22.29
N ALA A 114 -11.40 32.52 -23.25
CA ALA A 114 -12.83 32.24 -23.15
C ALA A 114 -13.12 30.74 -23.21
N ARG A 115 -12.51 30.06 -24.18
CA ARG A 115 -12.58 28.59 -24.31
C ARG A 115 -12.03 27.87 -23.08
N PHE A 116 -10.90 28.34 -22.53
CA PHE A 116 -10.31 27.77 -21.33
C PHE A 116 -11.24 27.91 -20.12
N LEU A 117 -11.82 29.08 -19.87
CA LEU A 117 -12.76 29.31 -18.78
C LEU A 117 -14.02 28.46 -18.92
N GLN A 118 -14.55 28.36 -20.15
CA GLN A 118 -15.71 27.52 -20.43
C GLN A 118 -15.42 26.04 -20.03
N LEU A 119 -14.26 25.52 -20.41
CA LEU A 119 -13.83 24.17 -20.02
C LEU A 119 -13.75 24.02 -18.49
N MET A 120 -13.10 24.96 -17.81
CA MET A 120 -12.93 24.90 -16.35
C MET A 120 -14.27 24.89 -15.62
N ILE A 121 -15.23 25.74 -16.04
CA ILE A 121 -16.56 25.81 -15.44
C ILE A 121 -17.34 24.52 -15.69
N LEU A 122 -17.36 24.07 -16.95
CA LEU A 122 -18.10 22.87 -17.35
C LEU A 122 -17.63 21.63 -16.61
N ASP A 123 -16.33 21.39 -16.62
CA ASP A 123 -15.69 20.26 -15.97
C ASP A 123 -15.79 20.34 -14.44
N GLY A 124 -15.62 21.55 -13.89
CA GLY A 124 -15.73 21.78 -12.44
C GLY A 124 -17.13 21.51 -11.91
N CYS A 125 -18.16 22.02 -12.57
CA CYS A 125 -19.55 21.74 -12.21
C CYS A 125 -19.87 20.24 -12.33
N PHE A 126 -19.45 19.59 -13.40
CA PHE A 126 -19.64 18.14 -13.56
C PHE A 126 -18.96 17.35 -12.45
N MET A 127 -17.71 17.66 -12.11
CA MET A 127 -16.98 17.02 -11.03
C MET A 127 -17.68 17.18 -9.68
N LEU A 128 -18.14 18.40 -9.35
CA LEU A 128 -18.88 18.67 -8.11
C LEU A 128 -20.20 17.89 -8.05
N GLU A 129 -20.94 17.80 -9.15
CA GLU A 129 -22.20 17.05 -9.21
C GLU A 129 -21.97 15.54 -9.02
N VAL A 130 -20.98 14.97 -9.71
CA VAL A 130 -20.59 13.56 -9.55
C VAL A 130 -20.27 13.25 -8.08
N VAL A 131 -19.46 14.09 -7.43
CA VAL A 131 -19.04 13.89 -6.03
C VAL A 131 -20.22 14.02 -5.07
N ARG A 132 -21.13 14.99 -5.30
CA ARG A 132 -22.32 15.20 -4.47
C ARG A 132 -23.33 14.06 -4.58
N ILE A 133 -23.59 13.60 -5.80
CA ILE A 133 -24.51 12.47 -6.06
C ILE A 133 -23.97 11.17 -5.44
N ALA A 134 -22.70 10.89 -5.65
CA ALA A 134 -22.05 9.70 -5.06
C ALA A 134 -22.01 9.72 -3.52
N SER A 135 -21.95 10.93 -2.95
CA SER A 135 -21.99 11.15 -1.49
C SER A 135 -23.42 11.21 -0.92
N ASN A 136 -24.46 10.95 -1.73
CA ASN A 136 -25.88 11.04 -1.37
C ASN A 136 -26.28 12.42 -0.79
N ILE A 137 -25.74 13.50 -1.37
CA ILE A 137 -26.06 14.89 -0.99
C ILE A 137 -27.17 15.46 -1.90
N LEU A 138 -27.26 14.94 -3.13
CA LEU A 138 -28.23 15.36 -4.13
C LEU A 138 -29.03 14.14 -4.63
N ASP A 139 -30.30 14.39 -5.00
CA ASP A 139 -31.25 13.41 -5.55
C ASP A 139 -32.21 14.02 -6.60
N ASP A 140 -31.86 15.19 -7.15
CA ASP A 140 -32.69 15.99 -8.05
C ASP A 140 -32.55 15.62 -9.54
N TYR A 141 -31.87 14.53 -9.86
CA TYR A 141 -31.77 13.98 -11.20
C TYR A 141 -32.85 12.92 -11.46
N ALA A 142 -33.17 12.71 -12.73
CA ALA A 142 -34.14 11.69 -13.14
C ALA A 142 -33.68 10.27 -12.70
N LEU A 143 -34.64 9.44 -12.29
CA LEU A 143 -34.36 8.08 -11.83
C LEU A 143 -33.68 7.18 -12.88
N ASN A 144 -33.88 7.49 -14.17
CA ASN A 144 -33.29 6.82 -15.31
C ASN A 144 -32.10 7.56 -15.93
N ASP A 145 -31.51 8.54 -15.21
CA ASP A 145 -30.33 9.24 -15.65
C ASP A 145 -29.15 8.25 -15.79
N PRO A 146 -28.42 8.24 -16.93
CA PRO A 146 -27.36 7.26 -17.14
C PRO A 146 -26.15 7.47 -16.21
N VAL A 147 -25.89 8.68 -15.72
CA VAL A 147 -24.73 9.01 -14.86
C VAL A 147 -25.15 9.26 -13.41
N PHE A 148 -26.21 10.03 -13.20
CA PHE A 148 -26.55 10.55 -11.87
C PHE A 148 -27.66 9.76 -11.14
N SER A 149 -28.24 8.72 -11.77
CA SER A 149 -29.15 7.79 -11.10
C SER A 149 -28.42 6.75 -10.23
N ASN A 150 -29.20 5.90 -9.53
CA ASN A 150 -28.63 4.77 -8.82
C ASN A 150 -27.90 3.78 -9.74
N HIS A 151 -28.35 3.62 -10.98
CA HIS A 151 -27.63 2.85 -11.99
C HIS A 151 -26.26 3.46 -12.29
N GLY A 152 -26.20 4.77 -12.55
CA GLY A 152 -24.94 5.48 -12.79
C GLY A 152 -24.00 5.42 -11.60
N LYS A 153 -24.51 5.53 -10.35
CA LYS A 153 -23.71 5.37 -9.13
C LYS A 153 -22.99 4.02 -9.06
N LEU A 154 -23.62 2.95 -9.52
CA LEU A 154 -23.04 1.60 -9.48
C LEU A 154 -22.12 1.30 -10.67
N HIS A 155 -22.45 1.80 -11.86
CA HIS A 155 -21.82 1.33 -13.10
C HIS A 155 -20.94 2.38 -13.80
N ILE A 156 -21.17 3.66 -13.58
CA ILE A 156 -20.46 4.75 -14.28
C ILE A 156 -19.54 5.54 -13.34
N ILE A 157 -20.02 5.94 -12.17
CA ILE A 157 -19.26 6.74 -11.22
C ILE A 157 -17.96 6.07 -10.75
N PRO A 158 -17.85 4.73 -10.58
CA PRO A 158 -16.58 4.10 -10.24
C PRO A 158 -15.47 4.35 -11.28
N TYR A 159 -15.80 4.36 -12.56
CA TYR A 159 -14.85 4.70 -13.63
C TYR A 159 -14.50 6.19 -13.63
N ILE A 160 -15.48 7.08 -13.44
CA ILE A 160 -15.22 8.52 -13.30
C ILE A 160 -14.32 8.78 -12.08
N LYS A 161 -14.57 8.08 -10.96
CA LYS A 161 -13.76 8.16 -9.73
C LYS A 161 -12.30 7.79 -9.99
N ARG A 162 -12.05 6.74 -10.80
CA ARG A 162 -10.72 6.36 -11.25
C ARG A 162 -10.10 7.44 -12.15
N ASP A 163 -10.85 7.93 -13.13
CA ASP A 163 -10.40 8.93 -14.09
C ASP A 163 -10.04 10.26 -13.39
N MET A 164 -10.73 10.62 -12.30
CA MET A 164 -10.42 11.79 -11.45
C MET A 164 -9.09 11.66 -10.68
N LEU A 165 -8.46 10.48 -10.63
CA LEU A 165 -7.16 10.26 -9.99
C LEU A 165 -5.99 10.20 -10.99
N MET A 166 -6.19 10.54 -12.27
CA MET A 166 -5.12 10.60 -13.25
C MET A 166 -4.47 11.97 -13.27
N ILE A 167 -3.13 12.01 -13.26
CA ILE A 167 -2.38 13.30 -13.17
C ILE A 167 -2.62 14.21 -14.37
N GLU A 168 -2.78 13.66 -15.58
CA GLU A 168 -3.11 14.45 -16.77
C GLU A 168 -4.60 14.82 -16.87
N ASN A 169 -5.43 14.31 -15.97
CA ASN A 169 -6.90 14.46 -16.00
C ASN A 169 -7.40 15.19 -14.74
N GLN A 170 -6.75 16.30 -14.41
CA GLN A 170 -7.00 17.08 -13.21
C GLN A 170 -7.55 18.49 -13.54
N LEU A 171 -8.29 19.03 -12.58
CA LEU A 171 -8.59 20.45 -12.48
C LEU A 171 -7.85 21.06 -11.29
N PRO A 172 -7.34 22.31 -11.41
CA PRO A 172 -6.85 23.03 -10.24
C PRO A 172 -7.94 23.09 -9.16
N MET A 173 -7.59 22.80 -7.92
CA MET A 173 -8.54 22.89 -6.79
C MET A 173 -9.17 24.27 -6.68
N LEU A 174 -8.46 25.28 -7.13
CA LEU A 174 -8.93 26.67 -7.18
C LEU A 174 -10.22 26.81 -8.00
N VAL A 175 -10.40 26.04 -9.10
CA VAL A 175 -11.66 26.01 -9.87
C VAL A 175 -12.82 25.58 -8.98
N LEU A 176 -12.67 24.43 -8.32
CA LEU A 176 -13.75 23.87 -7.49
C LEU A 176 -14.09 24.78 -6.30
N ASN A 177 -13.05 25.36 -5.68
CA ASN A 177 -13.21 26.30 -4.57
C ASN A 177 -13.96 27.55 -5.01
N LYS A 178 -13.59 28.17 -6.14
CA LYS A 178 -14.26 29.36 -6.68
C LYS A 178 -15.73 29.09 -7.07
N LEU A 179 -16.01 27.95 -7.67
CA LEU A 179 -17.39 27.55 -7.98
C LEU A 179 -18.25 27.42 -6.71
N VAL A 180 -17.73 26.75 -5.66
CA VAL A 180 -18.45 26.58 -4.39
C VAL A 180 -18.53 27.87 -3.59
N GLU A 181 -17.50 28.74 -3.64
CA GLU A 181 -17.51 30.08 -3.05
C GLU A 181 -18.65 30.93 -3.64
N VAL A 182 -18.76 30.98 -4.96
CA VAL A 182 -19.86 31.71 -5.65
C VAL A 182 -21.20 31.06 -5.31
N GLU A 183 -21.33 29.74 -5.33
CA GLU A 183 -22.60 29.04 -5.08
C GLU A 183 -23.14 29.31 -3.68
N SER A 184 -22.33 29.23 -2.62
CA SER A 184 -22.84 29.16 -1.24
C SER A 184 -22.02 29.91 -0.21
N ASN A 185 -21.04 30.71 -0.58
CA ASN A 185 -20.10 31.41 0.33
C ASN A 185 -19.38 30.45 1.31
N LYS A 186 -19.18 29.19 0.93
CA LYS A 186 -18.47 28.21 1.75
C LYS A 186 -16.96 28.28 1.50
N ASP A 187 -16.20 27.93 2.53
CA ASP A 187 -14.74 27.94 2.54
C ASP A 187 -14.13 26.76 1.73
N GLU A 188 -12.85 26.86 1.42
CA GLU A 188 -12.05 25.83 0.72
C GLU A 188 -12.12 24.45 1.41
N LEU A 189 -12.28 24.41 2.73
CA LEU A 189 -12.38 23.16 3.49
C LEU A 189 -13.66 22.39 3.15
N SER A 190 -14.70 23.04 2.62
CA SER A 190 -15.93 22.37 2.25
C SER A 190 -15.75 21.45 1.04
N VAL A 191 -14.98 21.85 0.02
CA VAL A 191 -14.66 21.03 -1.17
C VAL A 191 -13.78 19.85 -0.78
N THR A 192 -12.74 20.09 0.01
CA THR A 192 -11.85 19.02 0.49
C THR A 192 -12.61 17.95 1.31
N ARG A 193 -13.53 18.38 2.22
CA ARG A 193 -14.38 17.44 2.98
C ARG A 193 -15.31 16.63 2.08
N LEU A 194 -15.84 17.26 1.04
CA LEU A 194 -16.72 16.62 0.06
C LEU A 194 -15.95 15.53 -0.71
N LEU A 195 -14.76 15.82 -1.18
CA LEU A 195 -13.87 14.87 -1.86
C LEU A 195 -13.44 13.72 -0.94
N LEU A 196 -13.11 14.02 0.32
CA LEU A 196 -12.78 12.98 1.29
C LEU A 196 -13.95 12.04 1.55
N LYS A 197 -15.17 12.57 1.69
CA LYS A 197 -16.38 11.75 1.82
C LYS A 197 -16.61 10.87 0.59
N PHE A 198 -16.29 11.35 -0.59
CA PHE A 198 -16.40 10.61 -1.85
C PHE A 198 -15.41 9.44 -1.95
N TYR A 199 -14.18 9.62 -1.47
CA TYR A 199 -13.15 8.58 -1.53
C TYR A 199 -13.12 7.69 -0.29
N TYR A 200 -13.42 8.25 0.89
CA TYR A 200 -13.33 7.57 2.19
C TYR A 200 -14.52 7.88 3.08
N SER A 201 -15.12 6.87 3.65
CA SER A 201 -16.16 7.05 4.65
C SER A 201 -15.52 7.31 6.03
N GLY A 202 -15.19 8.58 6.35
CA GLY A 202 -14.84 8.90 7.74
C GLY A 202 -13.51 9.59 8.04
N THR A 203 -12.79 10.14 7.06
CA THR A 203 -11.57 10.91 7.32
C THR A 203 -11.85 12.38 7.67
N SER A 204 -11.11 12.93 8.64
CA SER A 204 -11.16 14.34 9.02
C SER A 204 -10.30 15.20 8.09
N ALA A 205 -10.86 16.30 7.58
CA ALA A 205 -10.14 17.25 6.74
C ALA A 205 -9.17 18.17 7.52
N SER A 206 -9.01 17.97 8.80
CA SER A 206 -8.49 18.98 9.72
C SER A 206 -6.98 19.25 9.67
N ASN A 207 -6.19 18.62 8.77
CA ASN A 207 -4.73 18.85 8.72
C ASN A 207 -4.11 18.70 7.32
N MET A 208 -4.88 18.91 6.26
CA MET A 208 -4.38 18.68 4.88
C MET A 208 -3.62 19.84 4.27
N GLY A 209 -3.73 21.06 4.86
CA GLY A 209 -3.19 22.27 4.25
C GLY A 209 -3.85 22.58 2.90
N LYS A 210 -3.25 23.46 2.11
CA LYS A 210 -3.71 23.78 0.75
C LYS A 210 -3.54 22.56 -0.15
N CYS A 211 -4.62 22.16 -0.83
CA CYS A 211 -4.61 21.07 -1.81
C CYS A 211 -4.56 21.66 -3.23
N LEU A 212 -3.84 20.99 -4.13
CA LEU A 212 -3.60 21.47 -5.49
C LEU A 212 -4.68 21.02 -6.48
N HIS A 213 -5.09 19.76 -6.38
CA HIS A 213 -6.11 19.10 -7.22
C HIS A 213 -6.62 17.83 -6.51
N VAL A 214 -7.57 17.11 -7.12
CA VAL A 214 -8.19 15.92 -6.51
C VAL A 214 -7.17 14.82 -6.17
N LEU A 215 -6.20 14.56 -7.05
CA LEU A 215 -5.15 13.55 -6.80
C LEU A 215 -4.29 13.92 -5.57
N ASP A 216 -3.99 15.21 -5.34
CA ASP A 216 -3.27 15.66 -4.15
C ASP A 216 -4.11 15.50 -2.87
N VAL A 217 -5.42 15.77 -2.92
CA VAL A 217 -6.34 15.47 -1.80
C VAL A 217 -6.28 13.98 -1.46
N TYR A 218 -6.37 13.14 -2.48
CA TYR A 218 -6.33 11.70 -2.31
C TYR A 218 -5.00 11.23 -1.73
N ARG A 219 -3.86 11.71 -2.29
CA ARG A 219 -2.52 11.44 -1.76
C ARG A 219 -2.39 11.82 -0.28
N LYS A 220 -2.76 13.04 0.05
CA LYS A 220 -2.70 13.54 1.43
C LYS A 220 -3.57 12.71 2.38
N SER A 221 -4.71 12.22 1.93
CA SER A 221 -5.57 11.35 2.74
C SER A 221 -4.94 9.99 3.05
N LEU A 222 -4.20 9.41 2.09
CA LEU A 222 -3.44 8.17 2.30
C LEU A 222 -2.28 8.34 3.29
N LEU A 223 -1.77 9.56 3.43
CA LEU A 223 -0.61 9.89 4.27
C LEU A 223 -0.98 10.47 5.63
N GLN A 224 -2.28 10.71 5.89
CA GLN A 224 -2.73 11.19 7.20
C GLN A 224 -2.46 10.16 8.29
N SER A 225 -1.68 10.56 9.28
CA SER A 225 -1.55 9.85 10.55
C SER A 225 -2.10 10.73 11.66
N GLU A 226 -2.88 10.16 12.57
CA GLU A 226 -3.19 10.84 13.81
C GLU A 226 -1.88 11.25 14.52
N PRO A 227 -1.82 12.43 15.17
CA PRO A 227 -0.61 12.90 15.82
C PRO A 227 -0.21 11.92 16.94
N GLN A 228 0.66 10.97 16.60
CA GLN A 228 1.31 10.15 17.62
C GLN A 228 2.41 10.99 18.28
N CYS A 229 2.39 11.04 19.60
CA CYS A 229 3.42 11.62 20.42
C CYS A 229 4.80 11.13 19.95
N LYS A 230 5.63 12.04 19.44
CA LYS A 230 6.98 11.74 18.95
C LYS A 230 7.86 11.32 20.11
N THR A 231 7.93 10.04 20.39
CA THR A 231 8.96 9.48 21.28
C THR A 231 10.28 9.38 20.53
N GLY A 232 11.22 10.24 20.89
CA GLY A 232 12.67 10.05 20.77
C GLY A 232 13.22 9.85 19.36
N ARG A 233 13.85 10.88 18.80
CA ARG A 233 14.85 10.74 17.74
C ARG A 233 16.00 9.85 18.23
N CYS A 234 16.09 8.63 17.72
CA CYS A 234 17.34 7.89 17.77
C CYS A 234 18.19 8.34 16.57
N PRO A 235 19.43 8.81 16.75
CA PRO A 235 20.30 9.13 15.62
C PRO A 235 20.59 7.87 14.82
N PRO A 236 20.58 7.92 13.48
CA PRO A 236 20.88 6.77 12.64
C PRO A 236 22.38 6.44 12.76
N ALA A 237 22.69 5.19 13.08
CA ALA A 237 24.05 4.67 12.95
C ALA A 237 24.42 4.59 11.45
N PRO A 238 25.66 4.94 11.07
CA PRO A 238 26.10 4.83 9.68
C PRO A 238 26.17 3.35 9.28
N VAL A 239 25.37 2.93 8.31
CA VAL A 239 25.45 1.61 7.69
C VAL A 239 25.77 1.79 6.22
N ASN A 240 26.74 1.05 5.71
CA ASN A 240 27.08 0.98 4.30
C ASN A 240 25.86 0.56 3.49
N ARG A 241 25.51 1.35 2.45
CA ARG A 241 24.27 1.26 1.67
C ARG A 241 24.16 0.02 0.79
N HIS A 242 25.21 -0.75 0.60
CA HIS A 242 25.26 -1.82 -0.41
C HIS A 242 24.81 -3.21 0.07
N ASP A 243 24.47 -3.41 1.36
CA ASP A 243 24.24 -4.74 1.92
C ASP A 243 22.84 -4.98 2.50
N VAL A 244 21.85 -4.12 2.23
CA VAL A 244 20.50 -4.34 2.76
C VAL A 244 19.72 -5.23 1.81
N ILE A 245 19.93 -6.54 1.94
CA ILE A 245 19.06 -7.54 1.31
C ILE A 245 17.72 -7.48 2.05
N ILE A 246 16.65 -7.26 1.29
CA ILE A 246 15.29 -7.25 1.82
C ILE A 246 14.69 -8.62 1.51
N TRP A 247 14.18 -9.27 2.55
CA TRP A 247 13.58 -10.59 2.45
C TRP A 247 12.07 -10.50 2.22
N SER A 248 11.52 -11.47 1.51
CA SER A 248 10.09 -11.59 1.28
C SER A 248 9.31 -11.80 2.59
N ALA A 249 8.01 -11.57 2.58
CA ALA A 249 7.16 -11.75 3.76
C ALA A 249 7.24 -13.18 4.31
N THR A 250 7.35 -14.16 3.44
CA THR A 250 7.50 -15.56 3.81
C THR A 250 8.83 -15.79 4.53
N GLU A 251 9.94 -15.31 3.99
CA GLU A 251 11.27 -15.42 4.60
C GLU A 251 11.37 -14.67 5.93
N LEU A 252 10.78 -13.46 5.99
CA LEU A 252 10.69 -12.70 7.25
C LEU A 252 9.91 -13.45 8.32
N ASN A 253 8.83 -14.13 7.95
CA ASN A 253 8.05 -14.95 8.86
C ASN A 253 8.84 -16.19 9.35
N GLU A 254 9.60 -16.82 8.47
CA GLU A 254 10.51 -17.93 8.80
C GLU A 254 11.60 -17.46 9.77
N ALA A 255 12.14 -16.24 9.62
CA ALA A 255 13.08 -15.62 10.56
C ALA A 255 12.42 -15.22 11.91
N GLY A 256 11.11 -15.37 12.06
CA GLY A 256 10.37 -15.11 13.31
C GLY A 256 9.72 -13.76 13.40
N ILE A 257 9.65 -12.99 12.30
CA ILE A 257 8.90 -11.74 12.26
C ILE A 257 7.41 -12.04 12.13
N ARG A 258 6.61 -11.38 12.98
CA ARG A 258 5.14 -11.47 12.95
C ARG A 258 4.56 -10.24 12.31
N PHE A 259 3.67 -10.44 11.36
CA PHE A 259 2.94 -9.36 10.68
C PHE A 259 1.67 -9.00 11.45
N LYS A 260 1.44 -7.70 11.65
CA LYS A 260 0.21 -7.16 12.26
C LYS A 260 -0.27 -5.92 11.50
N LYS A 261 -1.57 -5.66 11.56
CA LYS A 261 -2.15 -4.41 11.07
C LYS A 261 -1.58 -3.22 11.86
N SER A 262 -1.32 -2.11 11.18
CA SER A 262 -1.01 -0.85 11.83
C SER A 262 -2.24 -0.29 12.55
N LYS A 263 -2.05 0.75 13.35
CA LYS A 263 -3.14 1.39 14.10
C LYS A 263 -3.97 2.32 13.24
N THR A 264 -3.35 2.89 12.23
CA THR A 264 -3.97 3.83 11.30
C THR A 264 -3.98 3.25 9.89
N GLY A 265 -4.81 3.80 8.99
CA GLY A 265 -4.80 3.48 7.57
C GLY A 265 -3.71 4.20 6.77
N SER A 266 -2.85 5.00 7.42
CA SER A 266 -1.83 5.80 6.75
C SER A 266 -0.71 4.93 6.19
N LEU A 267 -0.31 5.18 4.93
CA LEU A 267 0.85 4.50 4.31
C LEU A 267 2.17 4.77 5.05
N LYS A 268 2.23 5.84 5.86
CA LYS A 268 3.38 6.16 6.73
C LYS A 268 3.44 5.30 8.00
N ASP A 269 2.36 4.62 8.37
CA ASP A 269 2.29 3.86 9.63
C ASP A 269 2.87 2.45 9.46
N ILE A 270 4.11 2.40 8.99
CA ILE A 270 4.93 1.19 8.95
C ILE A 270 5.91 1.24 10.11
N SER A 271 5.90 0.20 10.97
CA SER A 271 6.76 0.17 12.14
C SER A 271 7.21 -1.24 12.49
N PHE A 272 8.45 -1.34 12.99
CA PHE A 272 9.03 -2.60 13.45
C PHE A 272 9.51 -2.48 14.89
N SER A 273 9.03 -3.39 15.74
CA SER A 273 9.43 -3.46 17.15
C SER A 273 9.22 -4.88 17.71
N GLY A 274 10.23 -5.40 18.40
CA GLY A 274 10.14 -6.68 19.11
C GLY A 274 9.77 -7.88 18.22
N GLY A 275 10.27 -7.92 16.97
CA GLY A 275 9.92 -8.98 16.01
C GLY A 275 8.52 -8.86 15.41
N ILE A 276 7.86 -7.72 15.58
CA ILE A 276 6.54 -7.45 15.01
C ILE A 276 6.67 -6.33 13.98
N LEU A 277 6.35 -6.62 12.72
CA LEU A 277 6.23 -5.66 11.64
C LEU A 277 4.75 -5.30 11.47
N ARG A 278 4.44 -4.00 11.65
CA ARG A 278 3.09 -3.45 11.46
C ARG A 278 3.01 -2.76 10.13
N LEU A 279 1.95 -3.06 9.38
CA LEU A 279 1.69 -2.53 8.04
C LEU A 279 0.26 -1.99 7.96
N PRO A 280 0.01 -0.91 7.20
CA PRO A 280 -1.33 -0.43 6.92
C PRO A 280 -2.13 -1.48 6.12
N VAL A 281 -3.44 -1.48 6.32
CA VAL A 281 -4.34 -2.32 5.54
C VAL A 281 -4.51 -1.71 4.16
N ILE A 282 -4.35 -2.53 3.13
CA ILE A 282 -4.59 -2.14 1.74
C ILE A 282 -5.60 -3.06 1.08
N ILE A 283 -6.54 -2.46 0.35
CA ILE A 283 -7.47 -3.17 -0.55
C ILE A 283 -6.87 -3.06 -1.96
N VAL A 284 -6.70 -4.20 -2.62
CA VAL A 284 -6.12 -4.27 -3.96
C VAL A 284 -7.19 -4.71 -4.94
N ASP A 285 -7.60 -3.79 -5.82
CA ASP A 285 -8.62 -3.96 -6.85
C ASP A 285 -8.12 -3.53 -8.23
N ASP A 286 -8.99 -3.58 -9.25
CA ASP A 286 -8.68 -3.24 -10.64
C ASP A 286 -8.24 -1.77 -10.83
N THR A 287 -8.53 -0.88 -9.89
CA THR A 287 -8.16 0.54 -9.96
C THR A 287 -6.82 0.85 -9.29
N THR A 288 -6.34 -0.06 -8.47
CA THR A 288 -5.16 0.11 -7.60
C THR A 288 -3.90 0.41 -8.40
N GLU A 289 -3.65 -0.30 -9.50
CA GLU A 289 -2.48 -0.08 -10.35
C GLU A 289 -2.47 1.35 -10.92
N SER A 290 -3.58 1.76 -11.56
CA SER A 290 -3.70 3.10 -12.14
C SER A 290 -3.54 4.19 -11.08
N MET A 291 -4.16 4.00 -9.92
CA MET A 291 -4.08 4.94 -8.79
C MET A 291 -2.63 5.14 -8.32
N PHE A 292 -1.89 4.07 -8.03
CA PHE A 292 -0.53 4.20 -7.53
C PHE A 292 0.43 4.72 -8.60
N LEU A 293 0.29 4.32 -9.85
CA LEU A 293 1.13 4.85 -10.95
C LEU A 293 0.97 6.37 -11.11
N ASN A 294 -0.25 6.90 -10.98
CA ASN A 294 -0.49 8.34 -11.04
C ASN A 294 0.01 9.07 -9.78
N LEU A 295 -0.09 8.48 -8.60
CA LEU A 295 0.47 9.03 -7.37
C LEU A 295 2.00 9.08 -7.40
N ILE A 296 2.66 8.02 -7.89
CA ILE A 296 4.12 7.96 -8.09
C ILE A 296 4.54 9.00 -9.12
N ALA A 297 3.81 9.13 -10.23
CA ALA A 297 4.09 10.16 -11.22
C ALA A 297 3.97 11.56 -10.63
N PHE A 298 2.95 11.83 -9.82
CA PHE A 298 2.81 13.12 -9.13
C PHE A 298 3.99 13.39 -8.18
N GLU A 299 4.42 12.42 -7.37
CA GLU A 299 5.59 12.58 -6.50
C GLU A 299 6.89 12.80 -7.29
N ARG A 300 7.01 12.21 -8.48
CA ARG A 300 8.19 12.36 -9.35
C ARG A 300 8.28 13.74 -9.96
N PHE A 301 7.16 14.32 -10.39
CA PHE A 301 7.16 15.58 -11.14
C PHE A 301 6.92 16.81 -10.28
N HIS A 302 6.17 16.70 -9.18
CA HIS A 302 5.87 17.83 -8.32
C HIS A 302 6.92 18.00 -7.21
N VAL A 303 7.75 19.03 -7.36
CA VAL A 303 8.78 19.38 -6.36
C VAL A 303 8.10 19.76 -5.04
N GLY A 304 8.39 19.04 -3.98
CA GLY A 304 7.79 19.26 -2.65
C GLY A 304 6.60 18.35 -2.32
N ALA A 305 6.16 17.50 -3.25
CA ALA A 305 5.19 16.44 -2.92
C ALA A 305 5.75 15.44 -1.90
N GLY A 306 7.08 15.27 -1.85
CA GLY A 306 7.70 14.20 -1.10
C GLY A 306 7.71 12.88 -1.89
N ASN A 307 8.05 11.78 -1.23
CA ASN A 307 8.21 10.46 -1.87
C ASN A 307 7.57 9.33 -1.04
N GLU A 308 6.59 9.65 -0.21
CA GLU A 308 6.08 8.71 0.78
C GLU A 308 5.29 7.55 0.16
N VAL A 309 4.50 7.83 -0.90
CA VAL A 309 3.77 6.78 -1.63
C VAL A 309 4.76 5.91 -2.40
N THR A 310 5.73 6.52 -3.06
CA THR A 310 6.81 5.82 -3.78
C THR A 310 7.60 4.91 -2.84
N SER A 311 7.97 5.40 -1.65
CA SER A 311 8.66 4.61 -0.62
C SER A 311 7.81 3.46 -0.10
N TYR A 312 6.50 3.68 0.08
CA TYR A 312 5.57 2.62 0.47
C TYR A 312 5.50 1.51 -0.57
N ILE A 313 5.34 1.85 -1.85
CA ILE A 313 5.27 0.86 -2.93
C ILE A 313 6.57 0.07 -3.02
N PHE A 314 7.71 0.73 -2.94
CA PHE A 314 9.01 0.04 -2.91
C PHE A 314 9.13 -0.90 -1.71
N PHE A 315 8.68 -0.48 -0.52
CA PHE A 315 8.67 -1.33 0.66
C PHE A 315 7.79 -2.56 0.46
N MET A 316 6.59 -2.38 -0.12
CA MET A 316 5.66 -3.48 -0.38
C MET A 316 6.19 -4.44 -1.45
N ASP A 317 6.81 -3.94 -2.51
CA ASP A 317 7.45 -4.75 -3.55
C ASP A 317 8.55 -5.66 -2.95
N ASN A 318 9.39 -5.11 -2.07
CA ASN A 318 10.43 -5.89 -1.42
C ASN A 318 9.91 -7.04 -0.53
N ILE A 319 8.73 -6.88 0.08
CA ILE A 319 8.14 -7.94 0.92
C ILE A 319 7.16 -8.84 0.18
N ILE A 320 6.71 -8.44 -1.03
CA ILE A 320 5.79 -9.21 -1.87
C ILE A 320 6.51 -9.65 -3.14
N ASP A 321 7.19 -10.76 -3.10
CA ASP A 321 7.87 -11.35 -4.27
C ASP A 321 6.92 -12.26 -5.06
N ASN A 322 6.07 -13.02 -4.37
CA ASN A 322 5.24 -14.04 -4.98
C ASN A 322 3.87 -14.22 -4.29
N ALA A 323 3.03 -15.08 -4.85
CA ALA A 323 1.67 -15.35 -4.35
C ALA A 323 1.64 -15.87 -2.88
N ARG A 324 2.70 -16.53 -2.39
CA ARG A 324 2.74 -17.03 -0.99
C ARG A 324 2.86 -15.89 0.00
N ASP A 325 3.62 -14.85 -0.37
CA ASP A 325 3.76 -13.63 0.45
C ASP A 325 2.42 -12.91 0.57
N VAL A 326 1.69 -12.80 -0.56
CA VAL A 326 0.34 -12.23 -0.58
C VAL A 326 -0.61 -13.06 0.29
N ALA A 327 -0.62 -14.39 0.16
CA ALA A 327 -1.46 -15.27 0.97
C ALA A 327 -1.17 -15.12 2.47
N LEU A 328 0.11 -14.99 2.85
CA LEU A 328 0.50 -14.72 4.23
C LEU A 328 -0.06 -13.38 4.73
N LEU A 329 0.16 -12.28 3.99
CA LEU A 329 -0.32 -10.95 4.36
C LEU A 329 -1.86 -10.88 4.36
N HIS A 330 -2.53 -11.60 3.44
CA HIS A 330 -3.98 -11.75 3.40
C HIS A 330 -4.48 -12.48 4.66
N SER A 331 -3.85 -13.58 5.05
CA SER A 331 -4.22 -14.32 6.28
C SER A 331 -4.11 -13.46 7.55
N LYS A 332 -3.23 -12.43 7.54
CA LYS A 332 -3.11 -11.43 8.62
C LYS A 332 -4.07 -10.24 8.43
N GLY A 333 -4.83 -10.22 7.33
CA GLY A 333 -5.78 -9.17 6.95
C GLY A 333 -5.12 -7.83 6.61
N ILE A 334 -3.83 -7.83 6.26
CA ILE A 334 -3.08 -6.64 5.83
C ILE A 334 -3.39 -6.35 4.36
N VAL A 335 -3.36 -7.35 3.50
CA VAL A 335 -3.78 -7.25 2.10
C VAL A 335 -5.19 -7.82 1.97
N GLN A 336 -6.11 -7.03 1.42
CA GLN A 336 -7.44 -7.48 1.04
C GLN A 336 -7.48 -7.61 -0.49
N ASN A 337 -7.52 -8.85 -0.99
CA ASN A 337 -7.45 -9.15 -2.40
C ASN A 337 -8.83 -9.08 -3.06
N ALA A 338 -9.08 -8.08 -3.88
CA ALA A 338 -10.26 -7.94 -4.74
C ALA A 338 -9.97 -8.23 -6.24
N LEU A 339 -8.72 -8.62 -6.60
CA LEU A 339 -8.35 -9.04 -7.96
C LEU A 339 -8.63 -10.52 -8.25
N GLY A 340 -9.06 -11.28 -7.24
CA GLY A 340 -9.42 -12.71 -7.36
C GLY A 340 -8.22 -13.69 -7.33
N SER A 341 -6.97 -13.22 -7.42
CA SER A 341 -5.79 -14.09 -7.42
C SER A 341 -4.62 -13.44 -6.69
N ASP A 342 -4.00 -14.17 -5.75
CA ASP A 342 -2.81 -13.69 -5.03
C ASP A 342 -1.62 -13.47 -5.95
N LYS A 343 -1.53 -14.23 -7.06
CA LYS A 343 -0.52 -14.03 -8.09
C LYS A 343 -0.71 -12.71 -8.82
N ALA A 344 -1.96 -12.29 -9.08
CA ALA A 344 -2.23 -11.00 -9.70
C ALA A 344 -1.81 -9.84 -8.80
N VAL A 345 -2.07 -9.95 -7.49
CA VAL A 345 -1.62 -8.96 -6.50
C VAL A 345 -0.09 -8.86 -6.43
N ALA A 346 0.62 -10.00 -6.41
CA ALA A 346 2.09 -9.99 -6.43
C ALA A 346 2.63 -9.33 -7.70
N ASN A 347 2.11 -9.72 -8.86
CA ASN A 347 2.50 -9.13 -10.15
C ASN A 347 2.24 -7.62 -10.18
N LEU A 348 1.15 -7.13 -9.57
CA LEU A 348 0.82 -5.72 -9.49
C LEU A 348 1.91 -4.95 -8.72
N PHE A 349 2.28 -5.37 -7.50
CA PHE A 349 3.33 -4.70 -6.74
C PHE A 349 4.66 -4.72 -7.46
N ASN A 350 5.06 -5.86 -8.04
CA ASN A 350 6.30 -6.00 -8.82
C ASN A 350 6.28 -5.18 -10.14
N SER A 351 5.10 -4.83 -10.66
CA SER A 351 4.98 -3.94 -11.82
C SER A 351 5.08 -2.47 -11.43
N LEU A 352 4.53 -2.10 -10.26
CA LEU A 352 4.54 -0.73 -9.74
C LEU A 352 5.94 -0.24 -9.36
N SER A 353 6.84 -1.15 -8.98
CA SER A 353 8.22 -0.82 -8.59
C SER A 353 9.17 -0.60 -9.76
N LYS A 354 8.76 -0.89 -10.99
CA LYS A 354 9.58 -0.63 -12.18
C LYS A 354 9.81 0.87 -12.34
N ASP A 355 11.05 1.27 -12.59
CA ASP A 355 11.47 2.68 -12.73
C ASP A 355 11.32 3.57 -11.48
N ILE A 356 11.14 2.99 -10.30
CA ILE A 356 11.16 3.77 -9.07
C ILE A 356 12.61 4.14 -8.72
N THR A 357 12.88 5.44 -8.63
CA THR A 357 14.13 5.96 -8.05
C THR A 357 13.91 6.22 -6.57
N LEU A 358 14.68 5.52 -5.72
CA LEU A 358 14.59 5.71 -4.28
C LEU A 358 15.36 6.94 -3.82
N ASP A 359 14.75 7.69 -2.92
CA ASP A 359 15.45 8.62 -2.08
C ASP A 359 16.15 7.86 -0.94
N PRO A 360 17.49 7.98 -0.82
CA PRO A 360 18.26 7.32 0.22
C PRO A 360 17.87 7.72 1.65
N GLU A 361 17.15 8.82 1.84
CA GLU A 361 16.73 9.35 3.15
C GLU A 361 15.24 9.06 3.46
N SER A 362 14.64 8.07 2.78
CA SER A 362 13.23 7.75 3.00
C SER A 362 12.96 7.37 4.47
N SER A 363 11.79 7.76 4.96
CA SER A 363 11.37 7.47 6.35
C SER A 363 11.31 5.97 6.67
N LEU A 364 11.19 5.11 5.64
CA LEU A 364 11.11 3.65 5.76
C LEU A 364 12.50 2.98 5.84
N ASP A 365 13.58 3.67 5.49
CA ASP A 365 14.95 3.14 5.59
C ASP A 365 15.29 2.70 7.03
N ALA A 366 14.86 3.47 8.03
CA ALA A 366 15.03 3.12 9.43
C ALA A 366 14.29 1.83 9.82
N VAL A 367 13.15 1.54 9.22
CA VAL A 367 12.40 0.30 9.45
C VAL A 367 13.12 -0.88 8.79
N HIS A 368 13.57 -0.70 7.54
CA HIS A 368 14.36 -1.68 6.80
C HIS A 368 15.60 -2.10 7.59
N LYS A 369 16.39 -1.14 8.09
CA LYS A 369 17.57 -1.41 8.92
C LYS A 369 17.25 -2.23 10.17
N LYS A 370 16.17 -1.89 10.88
CA LYS A 370 15.73 -2.64 12.07
C LYS A 370 15.34 -4.08 11.73
N VAL A 371 14.61 -4.29 10.64
CA VAL A 371 14.21 -5.62 10.14
C VAL A 371 15.44 -6.43 9.77
N TYR A 372 16.36 -5.85 8.98
CA TYR A 372 17.61 -6.46 8.58
C TYR A 372 18.45 -6.92 9.77
N HIS A 373 18.68 -6.04 10.76
CA HIS A 373 19.43 -6.40 11.95
C HIS A 373 18.74 -7.47 12.81
N TYR A 374 17.42 -7.50 12.82
CA TYR A 374 16.68 -8.54 13.53
C TYR A 374 16.87 -9.90 12.87
N CYS A 375 16.77 -9.99 11.57
CA CYS A 375 16.91 -11.22 10.81
C CYS A 375 18.34 -11.80 10.89
N ARG A 376 19.37 -10.93 10.91
CA ARG A 376 20.78 -11.35 11.03
C ARG A 376 21.22 -11.76 12.44
N LYS A 377 20.34 -11.77 13.43
CA LYS A 377 20.68 -12.37 14.73
C LYS A 377 20.89 -13.87 14.56
N PRO A 378 21.99 -14.47 15.10
CA PRO A 378 22.34 -15.88 14.86
C PRO A 378 21.20 -16.85 15.12
N TRP A 379 20.40 -16.61 16.16
CA TRP A 379 19.23 -17.45 16.49
C TRP A 379 18.12 -17.36 15.43
N ASN A 380 17.85 -16.18 14.89
CA ASN A 380 16.80 -15.98 13.89
C ASN A 380 17.24 -16.56 12.53
N GLU A 381 18.52 -16.40 12.19
CA GLU A 381 19.12 -16.97 10.98
C GLU A 381 19.11 -18.49 11.04
N TRP A 382 19.52 -19.08 12.18
CA TRP A 382 19.45 -20.52 12.39
C TRP A 382 18.02 -21.04 12.30
N ARG A 383 17.06 -20.35 12.92
CA ARG A 383 15.63 -20.69 12.85
C ARG A 383 15.10 -20.63 11.40
N ALA A 384 15.42 -19.60 10.65
CA ALA A 384 15.01 -19.47 9.24
C ALA A 384 15.55 -20.64 8.41
N ASN A 385 16.84 -20.95 8.55
CA ASN A 385 17.48 -22.09 7.88
C ASN A 385 16.84 -23.44 8.25
N LEU A 386 16.54 -23.63 9.52
CA LEU A 386 15.87 -24.85 9.99
C LEU A 386 14.47 -25.00 9.37
N ILE A 387 13.67 -23.95 9.41
CA ILE A 387 12.31 -23.96 8.85
C ILE A 387 12.37 -24.17 7.34
N HIS A 388 13.22 -23.42 6.65
CA HIS A 388 13.36 -23.50 5.20
C HIS A 388 13.81 -24.91 4.74
N THR A 389 14.76 -25.52 5.46
CA THR A 389 15.36 -26.81 5.05
C THR A 389 14.47 -27.99 5.44
N TYR A 390 13.93 -28.02 6.65
CA TYR A 390 13.27 -29.23 7.20
C TYR A 390 11.75 -29.14 7.21
N PHE A 391 11.14 -27.94 7.35
CA PHE A 391 9.69 -27.81 7.50
C PHE A 391 8.96 -27.48 6.20
N ARG A 392 9.67 -27.22 5.12
CA ARG A 392 9.08 -26.94 3.81
C ARG A 392 8.62 -28.20 3.07
N ASN A 393 9.22 -29.35 3.39
CA ASN A 393 8.89 -30.64 2.79
C ASN A 393 8.28 -31.57 3.85
N PRO A 394 7.04 -32.12 3.71
CA PRO A 394 6.42 -33.03 4.65
C PRO A 394 7.28 -34.26 4.94
N TRP A 395 7.99 -34.79 3.96
CA TRP A 395 8.86 -35.94 4.12
C TRP A 395 10.08 -35.65 5.00
N ALA A 396 10.63 -34.43 4.89
CA ALA A 396 11.73 -34.00 5.75
C ALA A 396 11.28 -33.87 7.21
N VAL A 397 10.06 -33.37 7.45
CA VAL A 397 9.48 -33.33 8.82
C VAL A 397 9.30 -34.71 9.40
N ILE A 398 8.76 -35.66 8.62
CA ILE A 398 8.57 -37.05 9.06
C ILE A 398 9.91 -37.70 9.38
N SER A 399 10.92 -37.50 8.53
CA SER A 399 12.27 -38.07 8.78
C SER A 399 12.93 -37.48 10.02
N LEU A 400 12.77 -36.18 10.28
CA LEU A 400 13.27 -35.52 11.48
C LEU A 400 12.60 -36.08 12.74
N ILE A 401 11.26 -36.25 12.74
CA ILE A 401 10.50 -36.84 13.85
C ILE A 401 10.95 -38.29 14.09
N ALA A 402 11.08 -39.07 13.02
CA ALA A 402 11.55 -40.44 13.11
C ALA A 402 12.98 -40.54 13.70
N GLY A 403 13.90 -39.65 13.26
CA GLY A 403 15.26 -39.55 13.79
C GLY A 403 15.29 -39.23 15.29
N VAL A 404 14.52 -38.23 15.72
CA VAL A 404 14.40 -37.87 17.15
C VAL A 404 13.81 -39.03 17.96
N PHE A 405 12.79 -39.70 17.43
CA PHE A 405 12.18 -40.86 18.10
C PHE A 405 13.17 -42.02 18.28
N LEU A 406 13.92 -42.35 17.21
CA LEU A 406 14.97 -43.38 17.29
C LEU A 406 16.06 -42.98 18.27
N PHE A 407 16.48 -41.71 18.30
CA PHE A 407 17.48 -41.25 19.28
C PHE A 407 17.00 -41.39 20.72
N VAL A 408 15.74 -41.03 21.02
CA VAL A 408 15.13 -41.22 22.35
C VAL A 408 15.06 -42.69 22.72
N LEU A 409 14.67 -43.57 21.78
CA LEU A 409 14.65 -45.02 22.00
C LEU A 409 16.05 -45.56 22.29
N THR A 410 17.06 -45.10 21.58
CA THR A 410 18.47 -45.54 21.81
C THR A 410 18.95 -45.11 23.19
N ILE A 411 18.63 -43.86 23.64
CA ILE A 411 18.96 -43.43 25.02
C ILE A 411 18.25 -44.30 26.05
N ALA A 412 16.97 -44.58 25.87
CA ALA A 412 16.18 -45.41 26.76
C ALA A 412 16.78 -46.85 26.82
N GLN A 413 17.06 -47.45 25.66
CA GLN A 413 17.67 -48.76 25.56
C GLN A 413 19.04 -48.83 26.27
N THR A 414 19.89 -47.81 26.06
CA THR A 414 21.19 -47.71 26.73
C THR A 414 21.01 -47.60 28.25
N GLY A 415 20.06 -46.75 28.70
CA GLY A 415 19.74 -46.63 30.14
C GLY A 415 19.30 -47.97 30.77
N TYR A 416 18.37 -48.66 30.10
CA TYR A 416 17.92 -50.00 30.58
C TYR A 416 19.03 -51.05 30.54
N SER A 417 19.99 -50.94 29.65
CA SER A 417 21.15 -51.90 29.61
C SER A 417 22.19 -51.62 30.69
N ILE A 418 22.32 -50.30 31.08
CA ILE A 418 23.35 -49.92 32.08
C ILE A 418 22.83 -50.04 33.52
N ILE A 419 21.53 -49.77 33.78
CA ILE A 419 20.95 -49.82 35.14
C ILE A 419 21.18 -51.18 35.84
N PRO A 420 20.94 -52.35 35.23
CA PRO A 420 21.19 -53.65 35.89
C PRO A 420 22.66 -53.94 36.22
N TYR A 421 23.57 -53.28 35.46
CA TYR A 421 25.02 -53.46 35.73
C TYR A 421 25.48 -52.69 36.97
N TYR A 422 24.94 -51.52 37.24
CA TYR A 422 25.30 -50.68 38.40
C TYR A 422 24.42 -50.94 39.62
N TYR A 423 23.23 -51.51 39.46
CA TYR A 423 22.29 -51.87 40.52
C TYR A 423 21.88 -53.36 40.33
N PRO A 424 22.76 -54.33 40.61
CA PRO A 424 22.36 -55.73 40.60
C PRO A 424 21.27 -55.94 41.65
N ASN A 425 20.17 -56.58 41.27
CA ASN A 425 19.11 -56.98 42.20
C ASN A 425 19.71 -58.15 43.08
N ASP A 426 20.23 -57.80 44.22
CA ASP A 426 20.60 -58.76 45.26
C ASP A 426 19.36 -59.40 45.90
N SER A 427 18.68 -60.25 45.16
CA SER A 427 17.70 -61.19 45.70
C SER A 427 18.33 -62.53 45.62
N PRO A 428 18.81 -63.09 46.76
CA PRO A 428 19.32 -64.44 46.76
C PRO A 428 18.19 -65.44 46.45
N PRO A 429 18.42 -66.43 45.61
CA PRO A 429 17.42 -67.47 45.37
C PRO A 429 17.18 -68.23 46.67
N THR A 430 16.00 -68.10 47.25
CA THR A 430 15.58 -68.93 48.41
C THR A 430 15.34 -70.35 47.92
N CYS A 431 16.33 -71.13 48.01
CA CYS A 431 16.20 -72.62 47.86
C CYS A 431 15.51 -73.17 49.08
N THR A 432 14.23 -73.39 49.07
CA THR A 432 13.51 -74.24 50.02
C THR A 432 13.57 -75.62 49.47
N CYS A 433 14.49 -76.41 50.07
CA CYS A 433 14.49 -77.85 49.91
C CYS A 433 13.33 -78.47 50.68
N VAL A 434 12.34 -79.04 49.99
CA VAL A 434 11.33 -79.93 50.54
C VAL A 434 11.75 -81.34 50.20
N PRO A 435 11.92 -82.21 51.18
CA PRO A 435 12.26 -83.63 50.90
C PRO A 435 11.00 -84.42 50.50
N GLY A 436 11.04 -85.06 49.33
CA GLY A 436 10.18 -86.17 48.98
C GLY A 436 8.95 -85.96 48.13
N ALA A 437 9.10 -85.87 46.81
CA ALA A 437 8.09 -86.31 45.82
C ALA A 437 8.76 -86.60 44.47
N PRO A 438 8.21 -87.50 43.63
CA PRO A 438 8.87 -87.96 42.40
C PRO A 438 8.75 -86.93 41.23
N PRO A 439 9.55 -87.10 40.17
CA PRO A 439 9.70 -86.09 39.16
C PRO A 439 8.48 -86.01 38.20
N HIS A 440 7.77 -84.89 38.22
CA HIS A 440 6.85 -84.55 37.18
C HIS A 440 7.45 -83.42 36.32
N VAL A 441 7.48 -83.67 35.01
CA VAL A 441 7.89 -82.72 33.97
C VAL A 441 6.97 -81.53 34.03
N ALA A 442 7.50 -80.36 34.36
CA ALA A 442 6.74 -79.08 34.30
C ALA A 442 7.31 -78.16 33.19
N SER A 443 6.49 -77.90 32.20
CA SER A 443 6.70 -76.86 31.19
C SER A 443 6.64 -75.49 31.88
N SER A 444 7.67 -74.69 31.78
CA SER A 444 7.69 -73.32 32.34
C SER A 444 7.24 -72.30 31.34
N ASN A 445 6.03 -71.87 31.51
CA ASN A 445 5.57 -70.55 30.94
C ASN A 445 5.61 -69.56 32.11
N HIS A 446 6.61 -68.70 32.15
CA HIS A 446 6.57 -67.47 32.97
C HIS A 446 6.46 -66.23 32.06
N ALA A 447 5.25 -65.76 32.02
CA ALA A 447 4.96 -64.41 31.52
C ALA A 447 5.30 -63.39 32.62
N TYR A 448 6.31 -62.56 32.41
CA TYR A 448 6.56 -61.36 33.23
C TYR A 448 5.72 -60.19 32.70
N SER A 449 4.72 -59.83 33.46
CA SER A 449 3.99 -58.58 33.30
C SER A 449 4.73 -57.48 34.07
N THR A 450 5.47 -56.65 33.37
CA THR A 450 5.91 -55.34 33.89
C THR A 450 5.26 -54.23 33.07
N SER A 451 4.37 -53.50 33.73
CA SER A 451 3.69 -52.34 33.18
C SER A 451 4.66 -51.15 32.99
N PRO A 452 4.85 -50.65 31.77
CA PRO A 452 5.80 -49.52 31.47
C PRO A 452 5.19 -48.12 31.59
N SER A 453 4.07 -47.95 32.30
CA SER A 453 3.25 -46.71 32.12
C SER A 453 3.62 -45.53 33.01
N LYS A 454 4.69 -45.54 33.79
CA LYS A 454 5.00 -44.43 34.73
C LYS A 454 6.13 -43.47 34.32
N PHE A 455 6.94 -43.80 33.29
CA PHE A 455 8.10 -42.98 32.94
C PHE A 455 8.05 -42.30 31.55
N ILE A 456 7.06 -42.58 30.69
CA ILE A 456 6.98 -42.05 29.34
C ILE A 456 6.17 -40.71 29.28
N LEU A 457 5.27 -40.50 30.23
CA LEU A 457 4.36 -39.32 30.19
C LEU A 457 5.04 -37.95 30.40
N PRO A 458 6.08 -37.79 31.26
CA PRO A 458 6.73 -36.49 31.45
C PRO A 458 7.58 -36.03 30.27
N ILE A 459 8.13 -36.94 29.46
CA ILE A 459 9.03 -36.62 28.34
C ILE A 459 8.23 -36.18 27.13
N LEU A 460 7.06 -36.74 26.86
CA LEU A 460 6.16 -36.34 25.79
C LEU A 460 5.54 -34.96 26.03
N ILE A 461 5.29 -34.56 27.27
CA ILE A 461 4.75 -33.26 27.65
C ILE A 461 5.80 -32.15 27.44
N SER A 462 7.08 -32.41 27.69
CA SER A 462 8.15 -31.40 27.49
C SER A 462 8.48 -31.16 26.02
N VAL A 463 8.36 -32.14 25.14
CA VAL A 463 8.58 -32.01 23.70
C VAL A 463 7.40 -31.31 23.03
N GLY A 464 6.14 -31.56 23.46
CA GLY A 464 4.96 -30.87 22.99
C GLY A 464 4.97 -29.37 23.33
N TRP A 465 5.56 -28.97 24.47
CA TRP A 465 5.67 -27.60 24.92
C TRP A 465 6.73 -26.81 24.17
N MET A 466 7.75 -27.44 23.61
CA MET A 466 8.77 -26.79 22.75
C MET A 466 8.28 -26.51 21.33
N LEU A 467 7.27 -27.23 20.84
CA LEU A 467 6.73 -27.08 19.47
C LEU A 467 5.56 -26.07 19.39
N THR A 468 4.98 -25.65 20.53
CA THR A 468 3.83 -24.73 20.58
C THR A 468 4.16 -23.32 21.07
N LYS A 469 5.43 -23.01 21.30
CA LYS A 469 5.93 -21.69 21.64
C LYS A 469 6.86 -21.16 20.53
#